data_c40b4e9b8b5e2826b2d0963e35733ad8
#
_entry.id   c40b4e9b8b5e2826b2d0963e35733ad8
#
_cell.length_a   1.000
_cell.length_b   1.000
_cell.length_c   1.000
_cell.angle_alpha   90.00
_cell.angle_beta   90.00
_cell.angle_gamma   90.00
#
_symmetry.space_group_name_H-M   'P 1'
#
loop_
_entity.id
_entity.type
_entity.pdbx_description
1 polymer ?
#
loop_
_entity_poly.entity_id
_entity_poly.type
_entity_poly.pdbx_seq_one_letter_code
_entity_poly.pdbx_strand_id
1 'polypeptide(L)'
;AEFRYDGYNVMLVDFRAHGNSGGHITTIGVKESEEVNLAYDFIVQQGEKNIFFYGSSMGAVAVSRAIADYDLKPSGVFLEMPFASLQSHLRARARGLGFRGFAEKPFGFLVTLWIGLERGLNGFEDQTTRYVARMNCPVLMQWGAADDYVLKSETDRVYNAIASSKKKLVIYDHAGNESFLQKDPAKWRIEVEKFLSDNNE
;
A
#
# COMPACT_ATOMS: atom_id res chain seq x y z
N ALA A 1 1.07 -15.06 -9.82
CA ALA A 1 1.69 -15.96 -10.83
C ALA A 1 3.06 -15.44 -11.24
N GLU A 2 3.23 -14.15 -11.59
CA GLU A 2 4.46 -13.56 -12.14
C GLU A 2 5.70 -13.85 -11.26
N PHE A 3 5.71 -13.43 -10.01
CA PHE A 3 6.85 -13.66 -9.10
C PHE A 3 7.28 -15.14 -8.97
N ARG A 4 6.36 -16.09 -9.18
CA ARG A 4 6.70 -17.52 -9.21
C ARG A 4 7.43 -17.92 -10.49
N TYR A 5 7.11 -17.29 -11.62
CA TYR A 5 7.86 -17.47 -12.86
C TYR A 5 9.28 -16.93 -12.74
N ASP A 6 9.47 -15.88 -11.95
CA ASP A 6 10.77 -15.28 -11.66
C ASP A 6 11.56 -16.05 -10.58
N GLY A 7 11.04 -17.21 -10.13
CA GLY A 7 11.74 -18.11 -9.20
C GLY A 7 11.52 -17.79 -7.71
N TYR A 8 10.62 -16.86 -7.37
CA TYR A 8 10.30 -16.51 -5.98
C TYR A 8 9.24 -17.43 -5.37
N ASN A 9 9.42 -17.80 -4.11
CA ASN A 9 8.33 -18.30 -3.30
C ASN A 9 7.35 -17.16 -3.00
N VAL A 10 6.06 -17.43 -3.09
CA VAL A 10 5.03 -16.39 -2.91
C VAL A 10 4.07 -16.80 -1.81
N MET A 11 3.95 -15.95 -0.79
CA MET A 11 2.93 -16.03 0.23
C MET A 11 1.85 -14.96 -0.03
N LEU A 12 0.60 -15.39 -0.13
CA LEU A 12 -0.55 -14.50 -0.24
C LEU A 12 -1.25 -14.45 1.11
N VAL A 13 -1.55 -13.25 1.57
CA VAL A 13 -2.20 -13.01 2.88
C VAL A 13 -3.61 -12.50 2.64
N ASP A 14 -4.60 -13.26 3.06
CA ASP A 14 -5.97 -12.78 3.19
C ASP A 14 -6.09 -12.00 4.51
N PHE A 15 -6.24 -10.71 4.43
CA PHE A 15 -6.46 -9.87 5.62
C PHE A 15 -7.79 -10.18 6.30
N ARG A 16 -7.91 -9.77 7.57
CA ARG A 16 -9.18 -9.85 8.30
C ARG A 16 -10.35 -9.33 7.47
N ALA A 17 -11.49 -10.02 7.53
CA ALA A 17 -12.69 -9.73 6.74
C ALA A 17 -12.52 -9.78 5.20
N HIS A 18 -11.43 -10.40 4.71
CA HIS A 18 -11.19 -10.63 3.28
C HIS A 18 -10.95 -12.10 2.99
N GLY A 19 -11.27 -12.53 1.76
CA GLY A 19 -11.02 -13.88 1.30
C GLY A 19 -11.63 -14.95 2.23
N ASN A 20 -10.79 -15.88 2.67
CA ASN A 20 -11.16 -16.95 3.61
C ASN A 20 -10.84 -16.63 5.08
N SER A 21 -10.28 -15.46 5.37
CA SER A 21 -9.95 -15.03 6.72
C SER A 21 -11.20 -14.65 7.52
N GLY A 22 -11.16 -14.93 8.81
CA GLY A 22 -12.21 -14.58 9.76
C GLY A 22 -12.35 -13.07 9.99
N GLY A 23 -13.39 -12.72 10.77
CA GLY A 23 -13.68 -11.32 11.09
C GLY A 23 -14.72 -10.70 10.16
N HIS A 24 -15.23 -9.53 10.53
CA HIS A 24 -16.26 -8.81 9.80
C HIS A 24 -15.91 -7.33 9.60
N ILE A 25 -14.75 -6.91 10.07
CA ILE A 25 -14.35 -5.50 10.09
C ILE A 25 -12.95 -5.34 9.52
N THR A 26 -12.83 -4.60 8.44
CA THR A 26 -11.55 -4.07 7.97
C THR A 26 -11.27 -2.73 8.65
N THR A 27 -10.01 -2.43 8.90
CA THR A 27 -9.54 -1.16 9.47
C THR A 27 -8.74 -0.33 8.48
N ILE A 28 -8.79 -0.71 7.22
CA ILE A 28 -8.23 0.03 6.06
C ILE A 28 -6.70 0.24 6.23
N GLY A 29 -5.98 -0.82 6.61
CA GLY A 29 -4.53 -0.84 6.75
C GLY A 29 -4.02 -0.70 8.19
N VAL A 30 -4.89 -0.36 9.16
CA VAL A 30 -4.46 -0.14 10.56
C VAL A 30 -4.13 -1.46 11.25
N LYS A 31 -5.11 -2.34 11.44
CA LYS A 31 -4.91 -3.65 12.06
C LYS A 31 -4.37 -4.68 11.07
N GLU A 32 -4.60 -4.46 9.77
CA GLU A 32 -4.04 -5.29 8.71
C GLU A 32 -2.50 -5.27 8.71
N SER A 33 -1.87 -4.25 9.28
CA SER A 33 -0.42 -4.21 9.50
C SER A 33 0.09 -5.27 10.49
N GLU A 34 -0.74 -5.69 11.46
CA GLU A 34 -0.42 -6.79 12.37
C GLU A 34 -0.29 -8.12 11.61
N GLU A 35 -1.16 -8.34 10.63
CA GLU A 35 -1.16 -9.54 9.79
C GLU A 35 0.04 -9.58 8.84
N VAL A 36 0.47 -8.42 8.35
CA VAL A 36 1.73 -8.30 7.58
C VAL A 36 2.91 -8.67 8.48
N ASN A 37 2.95 -8.19 9.73
CA ASN A 37 4.00 -8.54 10.68
C ASN A 37 4.02 -10.05 10.96
N LEU A 38 2.87 -10.65 11.24
CA LEU A 38 2.77 -12.10 11.49
C LEU A 38 3.21 -12.92 10.27
N ALA A 39 2.87 -12.48 9.07
CA ALA A 39 3.31 -13.11 7.82
C ALA A 39 4.83 -13.02 7.65
N TYR A 40 5.41 -11.87 7.96
CA TYR A 40 6.86 -11.66 7.93
C TYR A 40 7.57 -12.58 8.92
N ASP A 41 7.13 -12.60 10.17
CA ASP A 41 7.69 -13.45 11.22
C ASP A 41 7.63 -14.94 10.83
N PHE A 42 6.50 -15.37 10.24
CA PHE A 42 6.36 -16.74 9.75
C PHE A 42 7.40 -17.06 8.69
N ILE A 43 7.62 -16.18 7.70
CA ILE A 43 8.59 -16.39 6.62
C ILE A 43 10.02 -16.42 7.17
N VAL A 44 10.34 -15.51 8.10
CA VAL A 44 11.66 -15.49 8.77
C VAL A 44 11.92 -16.79 9.56
N GLN A 45 10.90 -17.31 10.24
CA GLN A 45 10.99 -18.60 10.94
C GLN A 45 11.22 -19.79 10.03
N GLN A 46 10.83 -19.69 8.74
CA GLN A 46 11.18 -20.70 7.73
C GLN A 46 12.63 -20.58 7.23
N GLY A 47 13.38 -19.59 7.72
CA GLY A 47 14.78 -19.37 7.36
C GLY A 47 15.01 -18.45 6.16
N GLU A 48 13.95 -17.88 5.61
CA GLU A 48 14.04 -16.94 4.49
C GLU A 48 14.63 -15.61 4.95
N LYS A 49 15.54 -15.06 4.16
CA LYS A 49 16.24 -13.80 4.47
C LYS A 49 15.95 -12.72 3.45
N ASN A 50 15.72 -13.10 2.20
CA ASN A 50 15.49 -12.18 1.11
C ASN A 50 13.99 -12.03 0.87
N ILE A 51 13.36 -11.12 1.63
CA ILE A 51 11.92 -10.96 1.68
C ILE A 51 11.53 -9.64 1.01
N PHE A 52 10.68 -9.74 0.00
CA PHE A 52 10.06 -8.59 -0.65
C PHE A 52 8.59 -8.50 -0.26
N PHE A 53 8.13 -7.29 0.01
CA PHE A 53 6.71 -7.02 0.18
C PHE A 53 6.09 -6.47 -1.10
N TYR A 54 4.86 -6.90 -1.38
CA TYR A 54 4.03 -6.33 -2.42
C TYR A 54 2.68 -5.95 -1.82
N GLY A 55 2.32 -4.68 -1.91
CA GLY A 55 1.04 -4.17 -1.44
C GLY A 55 0.39 -3.26 -2.48
N SER A 56 -0.93 -3.44 -2.67
CA SER A 56 -1.74 -2.58 -3.53
C SER A 56 -2.81 -1.87 -2.71
N SER A 57 -3.00 -0.57 -2.92
CA SER A 57 -3.99 0.26 -2.25
C SER A 57 -3.94 0.12 -0.71
N MET A 58 -4.96 -0.45 -0.08
CA MET A 58 -4.97 -0.76 1.36
C MET A 58 -3.79 -1.65 1.77
N GLY A 59 -3.42 -2.64 0.95
CA GLY A 59 -2.27 -3.49 1.20
C GLY A 59 -0.94 -2.72 1.21
N ALA A 60 -0.79 -1.70 0.37
CA ALA A 60 0.38 -0.84 0.37
C ALA A 60 0.48 -0.01 1.67
N VAL A 61 -0.66 0.44 2.20
CA VAL A 61 -0.71 1.14 3.50
C VAL A 61 -0.38 0.19 4.65
N ALA A 62 -0.98 -1.03 4.66
CA ALA A 62 -0.73 -2.04 5.68
C ALA A 62 0.76 -2.43 5.73
N VAL A 63 1.39 -2.67 4.58
CA VAL A 63 2.83 -2.95 4.46
C VAL A 63 3.66 -1.77 4.97
N SER A 64 3.35 -0.55 4.53
CA SER A 64 4.09 0.65 4.95
C SER A 64 4.03 0.84 6.47
N ARG A 65 2.85 0.65 7.05
CA ARG A 65 2.63 0.72 8.49
C ARG A 65 3.36 -0.38 9.24
N ALA A 66 3.28 -1.64 8.76
CA ALA A 66 3.95 -2.76 9.39
C ALA A 66 5.47 -2.54 9.47
N ILE A 67 6.09 -2.09 8.38
CA ILE A 67 7.53 -1.76 8.36
C ILE A 67 7.85 -0.70 9.41
N ALA A 68 7.02 0.34 9.52
CA ALA A 68 7.24 1.44 10.45
C ALA A 68 7.01 1.07 11.91
N ASP A 69 5.92 0.34 12.22
CA ASP A 69 5.49 0.07 13.58
C ASP A 69 6.24 -1.12 14.21
N TYR A 70 6.66 -2.11 13.39
CA TYR A 70 7.36 -3.31 13.83
C TYR A 70 8.85 -3.34 13.43
N ASP A 71 9.36 -2.26 12.83
CA ASP A 71 10.77 -2.14 12.39
C ASP A 71 11.22 -3.28 11.46
N LEU A 72 10.35 -3.72 10.55
CA LEU A 72 10.63 -4.81 9.62
C LEU A 72 11.73 -4.42 8.64
N LYS A 73 12.52 -5.40 8.22
CA LYS A 73 13.70 -5.20 7.35
C LYS A 73 13.57 -6.00 6.04
N PRO A 74 12.62 -5.67 5.16
CA PRO A 74 12.52 -6.33 3.87
C PRO A 74 13.70 -5.93 2.95
N SER A 75 14.03 -6.81 2.00
CA SER A 75 15.00 -6.55 0.94
C SER A 75 14.49 -5.50 -0.06
N GLY A 76 13.18 -5.38 -0.20
CA GLY A 76 12.53 -4.33 -0.99
C GLY A 76 11.03 -4.37 -0.89
N VAL A 77 10.39 -3.29 -1.34
CA VAL A 77 8.94 -3.10 -1.22
C VAL A 77 8.36 -2.56 -2.53
N PHE A 78 7.28 -3.18 -2.97
CA PHE A 78 6.43 -2.72 -4.05
C PHE A 78 5.17 -2.09 -3.48
N LEU A 79 4.91 -0.83 -3.79
CA LEU A 79 3.73 -0.09 -3.35
C LEU A 79 2.92 0.37 -4.58
N GLU A 80 1.79 -0.26 -4.84
CA GLU A 80 0.87 0.18 -5.88
C GLU A 80 -0.25 1.03 -5.28
N MET A 81 -0.40 2.25 -5.78
CA MET A 81 -1.48 3.18 -5.45
C MET A 81 -1.72 3.37 -3.93
N PRO A 82 -0.67 3.59 -3.10
CA PRO A 82 -0.89 3.87 -1.70
C PRO A 82 -1.61 5.22 -1.55
N PHE A 83 -2.74 5.26 -0.85
CA PHE A 83 -3.36 6.54 -0.49
C PHE A 83 -2.59 7.22 0.65
N ALA A 84 -2.64 8.56 0.71
CA ALA A 84 -1.81 9.33 1.63
C ALA A 84 -2.31 9.28 3.10
N SER A 85 -3.61 9.04 3.31
CA SER A 85 -4.23 8.95 4.65
C SER A 85 -5.60 8.28 4.57
N LEU A 86 -6.09 7.78 5.72
CA LEU A 86 -7.47 7.30 5.83
C LEU A 86 -8.48 8.37 5.38
N GLN A 87 -8.25 9.62 5.77
CA GLN A 87 -9.13 10.72 5.38
C GLN A 87 -9.15 10.93 3.86
N SER A 88 -8.00 10.83 3.17
CA SER A 88 -7.96 10.97 1.71
C SER A 88 -8.66 9.80 1.00
N HIS A 89 -8.51 8.58 1.53
CA HIS A 89 -9.24 7.41 1.06
C HIS A 89 -10.77 7.60 1.18
N LEU A 90 -11.25 8.09 2.32
CA LEU A 90 -12.69 8.34 2.54
C LEU A 90 -13.23 9.46 1.66
N ARG A 91 -12.43 10.49 1.38
CA ARG A 91 -12.79 11.52 0.39
C ARG A 91 -12.91 10.95 -1.02
N ALA A 92 -11.99 10.06 -1.41
CA ALA A 92 -12.09 9.38 -2.69
C ALA A 92 -13.38 8.55 -2.80
N ARG A 93 -13.75 7.84 -1.72
CA ARG A 93 -15.05 7.14 -1.65
C ARG A 93 -16.24 8.10 -1.79
N ALA A 94 -16.19 9.25 -1.13
CA ALA A 94 -17.23 10.28 -1.25
C ALA A 94 -17.39 10.77 -2.69
N ARG A 95 -16.27 11.01 -3.41
CA ARG A 95 -16.31 11.38 -4.83
C ARG A 95 -17.01 10.32 -5.68
N GLY A 96 -16.69 9.05 -5.45
CA GLY A 96 -17.34 7.92 -6.14
C GLY A 96 -18.84 7.81 -5.85
N LEU A 97 -19.31 8.28 -4.69
CA LEU A 97 -20.73 8.36 -4.33
C LEU A 97 -21.42 9.63 -4.83
N GLY A 98 -20.72 10.49 -5.57
CA GLY A 98 -21.27 11.74 -6.13
C GLY A 98 -21.09 12.99 -5.24
N PHE A 99 -20.52 12.87 -4.05
CA PHE A 99 -20.19 14.03 -3.19
C PHE A 99 -18.93 14.71 -3.73
N ARG A 100 -19.11 15.78 -4.51
CA ARG A 100 -17.99 16.52 -5.13
C ARG A 100 -17.89 17.94 -4.60
N GLY A 101 -16.72 18.53 -4.76
CA GLY A 101 -16.46 19.93 -4.40
C GLY A 101 -16.50 20.16 -2.89
N PHE A 102 -17.33 21.12 -2.44
CA PHE A 102 -17.40 21.53 -1.04
C PHE A 102 -17.94 20.44 -0.09
N ALA A 103 -18.74 19.49 -0.58
CA ALA A 103 -19.32 18.42 0.23
C ALA A 103 -18.35 17.27 0.54
N GLU A 104 -17.32 17.08 -0.28
CA GLU A 104 -16.32 16.01 -0.13
C GLU A 104 -15.54 16.12 1.20
N LYS A 105 -15.11 17.32 1.53
CA LYS A 105 -14.29 17.56 2.73
C LYS A 105 -15.03 17.29 4.03
N PRO A 106 -16.21 17.89 4.29
CA PRO A 106 -16.96 17.63 5.52
C PRO A 106 -17.44 16.19 5.60
N PHE A 107 -17.84 15.56 4.49
CA PHE A 107 -18.20 14.15 4.47
C PHE A 107 -17.02 13.27 4.89
N GLY A 108 -15.85 13.44 4.26
CA GLY A 108 -14.65 12.71 4.63
C GLY A 108 -14.24 12.91 6.09
N PHE A 109 -14.40 14.14 6.62
CA PHE A 109 -14.13 14.43 8.03
C PHE A 109 -15.08 13.68 8.97
N LEU A 110 -16.39 13.78 8.74
CA LEU A 110 -17.41 13.14 9.58
C LEU A 110 -17.28 11.60 9.56
N VAL A 111 -17.03 11.01 8.39
CA VAL A 111 -16.85 9.56 8.29
C VAL A 111 -15.55 9.13 8.98
N THR A 112 -14.47 9.91 8.87
CA THR A 112 -13.22 9.61 9.60
C THR A 112 -13.45 9.63 11.11
N LEU A 113 -14.17 10.63 11.60
CA LEU A 113 -14.55 10.76 13.02
C LEU A 113 -15.40 9.57 13.47
N TRP A 114 -16.41 9.22 12.68
CA TRP A 114 -17.32 8.11 12.99
C TRP A 114 -16.56 6.78 13.06
N ILE A 115 -15.73 6.46 12.05
CA ILE A 115 -14.91 5.25 12.03
C ILE A 115 -13.96 5.23 13.23
N GLY A 116 -13.39 6.39 13.57
CA GLY A 116 -12.52 6.52 14.74
C GLY A 116 -13.23 6.15 16.04
N LEU A 117 -14.44 6.68 16.24
CA LEU A 117 -15.25 6.40 17.42
C LEU A 117 -15.72 4.95 17.47
N GLU A 118 -16.21 4.41 16.34
CA GLU A 118 -16.71 3.03 16.26
C GLU A 118 -15.62 1.98 16.47
N ARG A 119 -14.40 2.26 16.01
CA ARG A 119 -13.30 1.29 15.96
C ARG A 119 -12.20 1.54 16.98
N GLY A 120 -12.32 2.58 17.78
CA GLY A 120 -11.30 2.95 18.76
C GLY A 120 -9.97 3.37 18.13
N LEU A 121 -10.04 4.01 16.96
CA LEU A 121 -8.88 4.45 16.19
C LEU A 121 -8.85 5.96 16.08
N ASN A 122 -7.66 6.56 16.07
CA ASN A 122 -7.52 7.95 15.63
C ASN A 122 -7.29 7.99 14.10
N GLY A 123 -8.38 7.98 13.32
CA GLY A 123 -8.33 7.97 11.86
C GLY A 123 -7.64 9.21 11.23
N PHE A 124 -7.45 10.27 12.00
CA PHE A 124 -6.74 11.47 11.56
C PHE A 124 -5.23 11.36 11.68
N GLU A 125 -4.74 10.47 12.55
CA GLU A 125 -3.32 10.15 12.71
C GLU A 125 -2.82 9.12 11.72
N ASP A 126 -3.73 8.36 11.09
CA ASP A 126 -3.38 7.36 10.10
C ASP A 126 -2.94 8.04 8.79
N GLN A 127 -1.63 8.22 8.66
CA GLN A 127 -0.99 8.88 7.52
C GLN A 127 0.13 8.02 6.96
N THR A 128 -0.06 7.53 5.74
CA THR A 128 0.93 6.73 5.02
C THR A 128 2.27 7.47 4.89
N THR A 129 2.24 8.79 4.76
CA THR A 129 3.45 9.64 4.72
C THR A 129 4.34 9.50 5.95
N ARG A 130 3.76 9.25 7.13
CA ARG A 130 4.53 9.01 8.37
C ARG A 130 5.18 7.63 8.39
N TYR A 131 4.51 6.65 7.82
CA TYR A 131 5.03 5.28 7.78
C TYR A 131 6.18 5.17 6.77
N VAL A 132 5.99 5.66 5.55
CA VAL A 132 7.03 5.60 4.52
C VAL A 132 8.26 6.46 4.87
N ALA A 133 8.10 7.49 5.72
CA ALA A 133 9.22 8.28 6.24
C ALA A 133 10.16 7.49 7.18
N ARG A 134 9.79 6.28 7.57
CA ARG A 134 10.62 5.36 8.37
C ARG A 134 11.16 4.18 7.55
N MET A 135 10.79 4.11 6.26
CA MET A 135 11.23 3.04 5.37
C MET A 135 12.61 3.35 4.78
N ASN A 136 13.59 2.56 5.17
CA ASN A 136 14.97 2.68 4.69
C ASN A 136 15.34 1.62 3.62
N CYS A 137 14.46 0.64 3.38
CA CYS A 137 14.62 -0.36 2.34
C CYS A 137 14.35 0.22 0.93
N PRO A 138 14.81 -0.44 -0.14
CA PRO A 138 14.45 -0.09 -1.51
C PRO A 138 12.92 -0.08 -1.73
N VAL A 139 12.41 0.90 -2.48
CA VAL A 139 10.97 1.05 -2.76
C VAL A 139 10.70 1.28 -4.24
N LEU A 140 9.89 0.42 -4.84
CA LEU A 140 9.26 0.66 -6.14
C LEU A 140 7.81 1.06 -5.92
N MET A 141 7.51 2.35 -6.10
CA MET A 141 6.16 2.87 -6.02
C MET A 141 5.57 2.99 -7.44
N GLN A 142 4.32 2.60 -7.60
CA GLN A 142 3.64 2.58 -8.90
C GLN A 142 2.30 3.32 -8.81
N TRP A 143 1.97 4.10 -9.86
CA TRP A 143 0.75 4.89 -9.91
C TRP A 143 0.24 5.03 -11.35
N GLY A 144 -1.09 5.08 -11.51
CA GLY A 144 -1.76 5.29 -12.78
C GLY A 144 -2.15 6.75 -12.99
N ALA A 145 -1.76 7.34 -14.14
CA ALA A 145 -2.01 8.75 -14.40
C ALA A 145 -3.50 9.09 -14.60
N ALA A 146 -4.35 8.10 -14.91
CA ALA A 146 -5.80 8.23 -14.99
C ALA A 146 -6.52 7.87 -13.68
N ASP A 147 -5.77 7.69 -12.56
CA ASP A 147 -6.35 7.39 -11.25
C ASP A 147 -7.05 8.64 -10.68
N ASP A 148 -8.37 8.59 -10.60
CA ASP A 148 -9.22 9.62 -9.99
C ASP A 148 -9.52 9.32 -8.50
N TYR A 149 -9.06 8.17 -8.01
CA TYR A 149 -9.21 7.73 -6.63
C TYR A 149 -8.01 8.16 -5.76
N VAL A 150 -6.79 7.75 -6.14
CA VAL A 150 -5.53 8.22 -5.53
C VAL A 150 -4.94 9.30 -6.44
N LEU A 151 -5.10 10.54 -6.03
CA LEU A 151 -4.70 11.68 -6.86
C LEU A 151 -3.18 11.84 -6.93
N LYS A 152 -2.69 12.41 -8.04
CA LYS A 152 -1.26 12.66 -8.22
C LYS A 152 -0.63 13.43 -7.05
N SER A 153 -1.31 14.42 -6.51
CA SER A 153 -0.84 15.19 -5.36
C SER A 153 -0.66 14.35 -4.09
N GLU A 154 -1.43 13.27 -3.93
CA GLU A 154 -1.27 12.30 -2.83
C GLU A 154 -0.10 11.37 -3.09
N THR A 155 0.00 10.86 -4.32
CA THR A 155 1.13 10.06 -4.79
C THR A 155 2.46 10.79 -4.59
N ASP A 156 2.53 12.05 -5.01
CA ASP A 156 3.73 12.88 -4.84
C ASP A 156 4.09 13.08 -3.37
N ARG A 157 3.09 13.30 -2.49
CA ARG A 157 3.34 13.43 -1.05
C ARG A 157 3.88 12.15 -0.44
N VAL A 158 3.30 10.99 -0.78
CA VAL A 158 3.77 9.70 -0.29
C VAL A 158 5.18 9.43 -0.80
N TYR A 159 5.41 9.56 -2.11
CA TYR A 159 6.72 9.33 -2.72
C TYR A 159 7.82 10.22 -2.15
N ASN A 160 7.55 11.51 -1.99
CA ASN A 160 8.52 12.45 -1.44
C ASN A 160 8.82 12.17 0.04
N ALA A 161 7.87 11.61 0.78
CA ALA A 161 8.05 11.26 2.20
C ALA A 161 8.86 9.97 2.41
N ILE A 162 9.04 9.10 1.40
CA ILE A 162 9.84 7.87 1.54
C ILE A 162 11.28 8.25 1.91
N ALA A 163 11.76 7.73 3.06
CA ALA A 163 13.11 8.04 3.57
C ALA A 163 14.23 7.41 2.74
N SER A 164 13.98 6.24 2.15
CA SER A 164 14.98 5.55 1.35
C SER A 164 15.45 6.40 0.17
N SER A 165 16.77 6.43 -0.05
CA SER A 165 17.37 6.98 -1.27
C SER A 165 17.22 6.05 -2.47
N LYS A 166 17.06 4.74 -2.24
CA LYS A 166 16.78 3.73 -3.26
C LYS A 166 15.27 3.66 -3.51
N LYS A 167 14.71 4.69 -4.13
CA LYS A 167 13.27 4.74 -4.47
C LYS A 167 13.04 5.14 -5.92
N LYS A 168 12.02 4.53 -6.53
CA LYS A 168 11.58 4.82 -7.90
C LYS A 168 10.06 4.95 -7.93
N LEU A 169 9.54 5.95 -8.67
CA LEU A 169 8.14 6.07 -9.03
C LEU A 169 7.95 5.69 -10.50
N VAL A 170 7.09 4.72 -10.75
CA VAL A 170 6.65 4.33 -12.10
C VAL A 170 5.24 4.83 -12.33
N ILE A 171 5.05 5.55 -13.43
CA ILE A 171 3.75 6.12 -13.81
C ILE A 171 3.23 5.38 -15.04
N TYR A 172 1.98 4.91 -14.98
CA TYR A 172 1.27 4.25 -16.08
C TYR A 172 0.27 5.23 -16.69
N ASP A 173 0.57 5.77 -17.87
CA ASP A 173 -0.12 6.92 -18.47
C ASP A 173 -1.61 6.70 -18.71
N HIS A 174 -2.02 5.45 -19.00
CA HIS A 174 -3.42 5.10 -19.34
C HIS A 174 -4.09 4.20 -18.31
N ALA A 175 -3.48 4.01 -17.13
CA ALA A 175 -4.04 3.23 -16.05
C ALA A 175 -4.72 4.13 -15.01
N GLY A 176 -5.85 3.66 -14.50
CA GLY A 176 -6.54 4.22 -13.35
C GLY A 176 -6.19 3.47 -12.06
N ASN A 177 -7.18 3.33 -11.17
CA ASN A 177 -7.07 2.53 -9.94
C ASN A 177 -7.36 1.05 -10.24
N GLU A 178 -6.44 0.41 -10.94
CA GLU A 178 -6.57 -0.95 -11.45
C GLU A 178 -5.22 -1.69 -11.42
N SER A 179 -5.22 -2.98 -11.72
CA SER A 179 -3.98 -3.78 -11.80
C SER A 179 -3.09 -3.32 -12.95
N PHE A 180 -1.92 -2.81 -12.65
CA PHE A 180 -0.93 -2.39 -13.67
C PHE A 180 -0.39 -3.57 -14.45
N LEU A 181 -0.25 -4.75 -13.80
CA LEU A 181 0.10 -5.99 -14.49
C LEU A 181 -0.91 -6.36 -15.59
N GLN A 182 -2.21 -6.10 -15.38
CA GLN A 182 -3.23 -6.38 -16.39
C GLN A 182 -3.28 -5.28 -17.46
N LYS A 183 -3.04 -4.04 -17.05
CA LYS A 183 -3.17 -2.87 -17.92
C LYS A 183 -2.00 -2.69 -18.88
N ASP A 184 -0.78 -2.84 -18.36
CA ASP A 184 0.49 -2.74 -19.12
C ASP A 184 1.46 -3.81 -18.63
N PRO A 185 1.25 -5.09 -19.02
CA PRO A 185 2.06 -6.20 -18.53
C PRO A 185 3.52 -6.09 -18.90
N ALA A 186 3.83 -5.51 -20.06
CA ALA A 186 5.20 -5.38 -20.52
C ALA A 186 6.00 -4.41 -19.64
N LYS A 187 5.47 -3.22 -19.42
CA LYS A 187 6.09 -2.21 -18.56
C LYS A 187 6.19 -2.70 -17.11
N TRP A 188 5.11 -3.31 -16.59
CA TRP A 188 5.09 -3.83 -15.23
C TRP A 188 6.20 -4.85 -15.00
N ARG A 189 6.36 -5.85 -15.90
CA ARG A 189 7.40 -6.87 -15.80
C ARG A 189 8.80 -6.27 -15.84
N ILE A 190 9.09 -5.41 -16.80
CA ILE A 190 10.39 -4.74 -16.92
C ILE A 190 10.78 -4.02 -15.64
N GLU A 191 9.84 -3.25 -15.06
CA GLU A 191 10.11 -2.46 -13.87
C GLU A 191 10.27 -3.31 -12.61
N VAL A 192 9.45 -4.36 -12.48
CA VAL A 192 9.48 -5.29 -11.34
C VAL A 192 10.72 -6.17 -11.40
N GLU A 193 11.00 -6.82 -12.54
CA GLU A 193 12.18 -7.66 -12.71
C GLU A 193 13.48 -6.89 -12.47
N LYS A 194 13.55 -5.67 -13.02
CA LYS A 194 14.68 -4.78 -12.76
C LYS A 194 14.85 -4.47 -11.27
N PHE A 195 13.77 -4.11 -10.59
CA PHE A 195 13.82 -3.79 -9.16
C PHE A 195 14.23 -5.02 -8.33
N LEU A 196 13.71 -6.21 -8.64
CA LEU A 196 14.09 -7.45 -7.99
C LEU A 196 15.59 -7.75 -8.23
N SER A 197 16.06 -7.67 -9.46
CA SER A 197 17.46 -7.90 -9.83
C SER A 197 18.43 -6.95 -9.12
N ASP A 198 18.06 -5.66 -9.04
CA ASP A 198 18.90 -4.63 -8.42
C ASP A 198 18.99 -4.75 -6.88
N ASN A 199 18.10 -5.54 -6.25
CA ASN A 199 17.99 -5.65 -4.79
C ASN A 199 17.95 -7.10 -4.26
N ASN A 200 18.27 -8.08 -5.11
CA ASN A 200 18.36 -9.50 -4.76
C ASN A 200 19.82 -9.81 -4.38
N GLU A 201 20.21 -9.56 -3.12
CA GLU A 201 21.53 -9.89 -2.56
C GLU A 201 21.48 -11.15 -1.69
#